data_8cb824a308aa72d1a62e078823117fa3
#
_entry.id   8cb824a308aa72d1a62e078823117fa3
#
_cell.length_a   1.000
_cell.length_b   1.000
_cell.length_c   1.000
_cell.angle_alpha   90.00
_cell.angle_beta   90.00
_cell.angle_gamma   90.00
#
_symmetry.space_group_name_H-M   'P 1'
#
loop_
_entity.id
_entity.type
_entity.pdbx_description
1 polymer ?
#
loop_
_entity_poly.entity_id
_entity_poly.type
_entity_poly.pdbx_seq_one_letter_code
_entity_poly.pdbx_strand_id
1 'polypeptide(L)'
;MRKILLIISTLFLFGCQSQITSLDAVWEKDNRELFNKIGVREYTGITKEQAVNAMVIAFQRLDIIIENSDFKTGTLTGSATAPKPLSYDEFESVKTAEDSRARQYVPLLIWKLTGFDTKINVIFLDIPNGVQISLRAKLNYRGNTTDFIPISNFPPKAAEIAIKKTWNEFEKVEFVQKATLKKR
;
A
#
# COMPACT_ATOMS: atom_id res chain seq x y z
N MET A 1 -19.49 30.09 -32.28
CA MET A 1 -18.47 29.06 -32.28
C MET A 1 -17.62 29.03 -31.00
N ARG A 2 -17.12 30.17 -30.48
CA ARG A 2 -16.24 30.21 -29.27
C ARG A 2 -16.91 29.67 -27.98
N LYS A 3 -18.24 29.88 -27.80
CA LYS A 3 -19.00 29.39 -26.64
C LYS A 3 -19.25 27.87 -26.68
N ILE A 4 -19.39 27.29 -27.86
CA ILE A 4 -19.60 25.85 -28.06
C ILE A 4 -18.31 25.08 -27.75
N LEU A 5 -17.15 25.65 -28.12
CA LEU A 5 -15.82 25.06 -27.83
C LEU A 5 -15.54 24.98 -26.33
N LEU A 6 -15.98 26.00 -25.57
CA LEU A 6 -15.84 26.03 -24.11
C LEU A 6 -16.70 24.95 -23.41
N ILE A 7 -17.92 24.72 -23.89
CA ILE A 7 -18.81 23.70 -23.33
C ILE A 7 -18.30 22.29 -23.61
N ILE A 8 -17.75 22.05 -24.80
CA ILE A 8 -17.16 20.75 -25.15
C ILE A 8 -15.90 20.49 -24.30
N SER A 9 -15.06 21.48 -24.05
CA SER A 9 -13.88 21.36 -23.22
C SER A 9 -14.21 21.01 -21.77
N THR A 10 -15.25 21.60 -21.19
CA THR A 10 -15.67 21.29 -19.82
C THR A 10 -16.26 19.87 -19.67
N LEU A 11 -17.00 19.38 -20.67
CA LEU A 11 -17.56 18.03 -20.66
C LEU A 11 -16.46 16.94 -20.67
N PHE A 12 -15.36 17.17 -21.38
CA PHE A 12 -14.22 16.22 -21.39
C PHE A 12 -13.52 16.11 -20.02
N LEU A 13 -13.43 17.20 -19.26
CA LEU A 13 -12.79 17.21 -17.94
C LEU A 13 -13.58 16.41 -16.90
N PHE A 14 -14.91 16.50 -16.91
CA PHE A 14 -15.75 15.73 -15.99
C PHE A 14 -15.77 14.22 -16.30
N GLY A 15 -15.68 13.83 -17.57
CA GLY A 15 -15.64 12.43 -17.98
C GLY A 15 -14.40 11.68 -17.48
N CYS A 16 -13.22 12.29 -17.52
CA CYS A 16 -11.98 11.68 -17.05
C CYS A 16 -11.98 11.46 -15.53
N GLN A 17 -12.48 12.42 -14.76
CA GLN A 17 -12.46 12.33 -13.29
C GLN A 17 -13.35 11.19 -12.77
N SER A 18 -14.51 10.94 -13.38
CA SER A 18 -15.40 9.84 -12.99
C SER A 18 -14.77 8.46 -13.25
N GLN A 19 -14.02 8.32 -14.35
CA GLN A 19 -13.36 7.07 -14.70
C GLN A 19 -12.21 6.72 -13.73
N ILE A 20 -11.43 7.72 -13.32
CA ILE A 20 -10.34 7.54 -12.34
C ILE A 20 -10.89 7.16 -10.98
N THR A 21 -11.96 7.83 -10.52
CA THR A 21 -12.64 7.50 -9.27
C THR A 21 -13.17 6.06 -9.29
N SER A 22 -13.65 5.59 -10.43
CA SER A 22 -14.11 4.21 -10.60
C SER A 22 -12.97 3.21 -10.49
N LEU A 23 -11.81 3.50 -11.07
CA LEU A 23 -10.61 2.65 -10.95
C LEU A 23 -10.13 2.59 -9.49
N ASP A 24 -10.05 3.74 -8.81
CA ASP A 24 -9.63 3.80 -7.41
C ASP A 24 -10.57 2.99 -6.50
N ALA A 25 -11.89 3.06 -6.73
CA ALA A 25 -12.88 2.29 -5.98
C ALA A 25 -12.75 0.77 -6.22
N VAL A 26 -12.44 0.35 -7.46
CA VAL A 26 -12.17 -1.07 -7.77
C VAL A 26 -10.92 -1.54 -7.05
N TRP A 27 -9.83 -0.77 -7.10
CA TRP A 27 -8.60 -1.10 -6.39
C TRP A 27 -8.78 -1.08 -4.86
N GLU A 28 -9.62 -0.18 -4.33
CA GLU A 28 -9.96 -0.19 -2.90
C GLU A 28 -10.61 -1.50 -2.48
N LYS A 29 -11.61 -1.96 -3.25
CA LYS A 29 -12.30 -3.23 -2.99
C LYS A 29 -11.32 -4.40 -2.99
N ASP A 30 -10.52 -4.52 -4.05
CA ASP A 30 -9.57 -5.62 -4.19
C ASP A 30 -8.50 -5.60 -3.10
N ASN A 31 -7.98 -4.40 -2.77
CA ASN A 31 -7.02 -4.26 -1.68
C ASN A 31 -7.63 -4.63 -0.33
N ARG A 32 -8.91 -4.33 -0.08
CA ARG A 32 -9.60 -4.74 1.14
C ARG A 32 -9.65 -6.26 1.28
N GLU A 33 -9.98 -6.96 0.19
CA GLU A 33 -9.98 -8.41 0.15
C GLU A 33 -8.57 -8.98 0.35
N LEU A 34 -7.58 -8.39 -0.32
CA LEU A 34 -6.18 -8.75 -0.19
C LEU A 34 -5.67 -8.57 1.25
N PHE A 35 -5.92 -7.40 1.86
CA PHE A 35 -5.50 -7.12 3.24
C PHE A 35 -6.14 -8.08 4.24
N ASN A 36 -7.40 -8.46 4.03
CA ASN A 36 -8.06 -9.46 4.87
C ASN A 36 -7.42 -10.85 4.72
N LYS A 37 -6.92 -11.17 3.53
CA LYS A 37 -6.34 -12.48 3.22
C LYS A 37 -4.89 -12.63 3.68
N ILE A 38 -4.05 -11.61 3.46
CA ILE A 38 -2.60 -11.70 3.70
C ILE A 38 -2.03 -10.59 4.59
N GLY A 39 -2.82 -9.57 4.89
CA GLY A 39 -2.39 -8.42 5.70
C GLY A 39 -2.50 -8.66 7.21
N VAL A 40 -3.12 -9.76 7.66
CA VAL A 40 -3.27 -10.08 9.08
C VAL A 40 -2.58 -11.40 9.37
N ARG A 41 -1.72 -11.40 10.41
CA ARG A 41 -1.01 -12.60 10.89
C ARG A 41 -1.03 -12.64 12.42
N GLU A 42 -1.02 -13.85 12.97
CA GLU A 42 -0.94 -14.11 14.40
C GLU A 42 0.34 -14.90 14.69
N TYR A 43 1.09 -14.43 15.69
CA TYR A 43 2.32 -15.07 16.14
C TYR A 43 2.20 -15.40 17.62
N THR A 44 2.57 -16.62 18.01
CA THR A 44 2.66 -17.04 19.41
C THR A 44 4.13 -17.08 19.84
N GLY A 45 4.40 -16.79 21.11
CA GLY A 45 5.77 -16.84 21.65
C GLY A 45 6.56 -15.54 21.48
N ILE A 46 5.95 -14.47 21.00
CA ILE A 46 6.54 -13.11 21.02
C ILE A 46 5.60 -12.11 21.67
N THR A 47 6.19 -11.09 22.29
CA THR A 47 5.43 -9.98 22.85
C THR A 47 5.11 -8.93 21.76
N LYS A 48 4.15 -8.06 22.05
CA LYS A 48 3.84 -6.90 21.19
C LYS A 48 5.08 -6.02 20.97
N GLU A 49 5.86 -5.74 22.01
CA GLU A 49 7.08 -4.95 21.93
C GLU A 49 8.11 -5.58 20.98
N GLN A 50 8.32 -6.89 21.10
CA GLN A 50 9.19 -7.64 20.19
C GLN A 50 8.69 -7.55 18.74
N ALA A 51 7.38 -7.69 18.53
CA ALA A 51 6.78 -7.59 17.21
C ALA A 51 6.94 -6.18 16.60
N VAL A 52 6.73 -5.12 17.38
CA VAL A 52 6.97 -3.73 16.92
C VAL A 52 8.43 -3.55 16.53
N ASN A 53 9.38 -3.97 17.38
CA ASN A 53 10.80 -3.87 17.09
C ASN A 53 11.19 -4.64 15.82
N ALA A 54 10.66 -5.84 15.61
CA ALA A 54 10.90 -6.60 14.39
C ALA A 54 10.35 -5.90 13.14
N MET A 55 9.18 -5.27 13.24
CA MET A 55 8.61 -4.53 12.13
C MET A 55 9.38 -3.25 11.82
N VAL A 56 9.92 -2.57 12.83
CA VAL A 56 10.85 -1.45 12.67
C VAL A 56 12.08 -1.88 11.87
N ILE A 57 12.69 -3.02 12.22
CA ILE A 57 13.82 -3.58 11.47
C ILE A 57 13.42 -3.93 10.03
N ALA A 58 12.24 -4.53 9.82
CA ALA A 58 11.73 -4.84 8.49
C ALA A 58 11.54 -3.57 7.64
N PHE A 59 10.99 -2.51 8.21
CA PHE A 59 10.81 -1.22 7.53
C PHE A 59 12.15 -0.62 7.11
N GLN A 60 13.15 -0.60 8.01
CA GLN A 60 14.49 -0.11 7.69
C GLN A 60 15.14 -0.88 6.53
N ARG A 61 15.01 -2.21 6.50
CA ARG A 61 15.55 -3.05 5.41
C ARG A 61 14.85 -2.81 4.06
N LEU A 62 13.63 -2.29 4.08
CA LEU A 62 12.84 -1.98 2.89
C LEU A 62 12.89 -0.50 2.49
N ASP A 63 13.80 0.28 3.08
CA ASP A 63 13.88 1.73 2.90
C ASP A 63 12.57 2.46 3.21
N ILE A 64 11.79 1.96 4.20
CA ILE A 64 10.59 2.60 4.70
C ILE A 64 10.97 3.49 5.88
N ILE A 65 10.69 4.78 5.76
CA ILE A 65 10.95 5.77 6.81
C ILE A 65 9.85 5.66 7.87
N ILE A 66 10.23 5.49 9.12
CA ILE A 66 9.29 5.43 10.24
C ILE A 66 8.83 6.86 10.56
N GLU A 67 7.54 7.11 10.44
CA GLU A 67 6.92 8.40 10.77
C GLU A 67 6.45 8.44 12.22
N ASN A 68 5.90 7.34 12.70
CA ASN A 68 5.40 7.22 14.06
C ASN A 68 5.50 5.78 14.56
N SER A 69 5.85 5.63 15.84
CA SER A 69 5.86 4.34 16.54
C SER A 69 5.37 4.55 17.96
N ASP A 70 4.26 3.94 18.32
CA ASP A 70 3.70 3.96 19.68
C ASP A 70 3.54 2.54 20.19
N PHE A 71 4.43 2.17 21.11
CA PHE A 71 4.42 0.85 21.75
C PHE A 71 3.21 0.62 22.66
N LYS A 72 2.64 1.70 23.25
CA LYS A 72 1.47 1.58 24.14
C LYS A 72 0.22 1.24 23.36
N THR A 73 -0.06 2.01 22.32
CA THR A 73 -1.22 1.75 21.45
C THR A 73 -0.97 0.59 20.49
N GLY A 74 0.28 0.19 20.31
CA GLY A 74 0.64 -0.84 19.34
C GLY A 74 0.41 -0.38 17.90
N THR A 75 0.88 0.82 17.57
CA THR A 75 0.77 1.36 16.21
C THR A 75 2.14 1.73 15.66
N LEU A 76 2.36 1.42 14.39
CA LEU A 76 3.54 1.82 13.64
C LEU A 76 3.11 2.35 12.27
N THR A 77 3.59 3.52 11.92
CA THR A 77 3.35 4.13 10.62
C THR A 77 4.67 4.43 9.95
N GLY A 78 4.78 4.11 8.67
CA GLY A 78 5.94 4.44 7.86
C GLY A 78 5.54 4.86 6.46
N SER A 79 6.45 5.57 5.80
CA SER A 79 6.32 5.96 4.40
C SER A 79 7.57 5.64 3.60
N ALA A 80 7.39 5.42 2.31
CA ALA A 80 8.48 5.22 1.37
C ALA A 80 8.16 5.88 0.04
N THR A 81 9.18 6.47 -0.57
CA THR A 81 9.06 7.05 -1.91
C THR A 81 8.95 5.95 -2.95
N ALA A 82 8.02 6.10 -3.89
CA ALA A 82 7.86 5.16 -5.00
C ALA A 82 9.19 4.92 -5.75
N PRO A 83 9.45 3.70 -6.22
CA PRO A 83 8.59 2.51 -6.16
C PRO A 83 8.66 1.75 -4.82
N LYS A 84 9.48 2.18 -3.86
CA LYS A 84 9.67 1.48 -2.58
C LYS A 84 8.34 1.21 -1.85
N PRO A 85 8.19 0.05 -1.22
CA PRO A 85 9.18 -1.01 -0.98
C PRO A 85 9.42 -1.96 -2.17
N LEU A 86 8.80 -1.73 -3.32
CA LEU A 86 9.06 -2.50 -4.53
C LEU A 86 10.43 -2.10 -5.15
N SER A 87 11.05 -3.01 -5.88
CA SER A 87 12.11 -2.64 -6.82
C SER A 87 11.52 -2.02 -8.10
N TYR A 88 12.37 -1.44 -8.93
CA TYR A 88 11.94 -0.92 -10.23
C TYR A 88 11.35 -2.02 -11.11
N ASP A 89 11.99 -3.19 -11.19
CA ASP A 89 11.54 -4.31 -12.00
C ASP A 89 10.21 -4.90 -11.50
N GLU A 90 10.02 -4.98 -10.18
CA GLU A 90 8.75 -5.38 -9.59
C GLU A 90 7.64 -4.39 -9.97
N PHE A 91 7.92 -3.09 -9.95
CA PHE A 91 6.95 -2.07 -10.34
C PHE A 91 6.59 -2.15 -11.83
N GLU A 92 7.56 -2.34 -12.73
CA GLU A 92 7.30 -2.52 -14.16
C GLU A 92 6.48 -3.81 -14.43
N SER A 93 6.74 -4.88 -13.68
CA SER A 93 5.94 -6.09 -13.70
C SER A 93 4.49 -5.86 -13.29
N VAL A 94 4.27 -5.08 -12.23
CA VAL A 94 2.92 -4.67 -11.78
C VAL A 94 2.22 -3.87 -12.87
N LYS A 95 2.91 -2.89 -13.45
CA LYS A 95 2.42 -2.04 -14.53
C LYS A 95 1.93 -2.88 -15.70
N THR A 96 2.74 -3.84 -16.14
CA THR A 96 2.37 -4.76 -17.22
C THR A 96 1.15 -5.61 -16.85
N ALA A 97 1.10 -6.15 -15.64
CA ALA A 97 0.02 -7.02 -15.20
C ALA A 97 -1.33 -6.28 -15.03
N GLU A 98 -1.29 -5.02 -14.59
CA GLU A 98 -2.49 -4.22 -14.30
C GLU A 98 -2.90 -3.29 -15.44
N ASP A 99 -2.04 -3.09 -16.46
CA ASP A 99 -2.26 -2.09 -17.52
C ASP A 99 -3.57 -2.33 -18.28
N SER A 100 -3.82 -3.55 -18.69
CA SER A 100 -5.04 -3.91 -19.44
C SER A 100 -6.30 -3.60 -18.62
N ARG A 101 -6.29 -3.90 -17.34
CA ARG A 101 -7.40 -3.65 -16.43
C ARG A 101 -7.58 -2.16 -16.16
N ALA A 102 -6.49 -1.46 -15.87
CA ALA A 102 -6.53 -0.03 -15.60
C ALA A 102 -7.01 0.78 -16.82
N ARG A 103 -6.60 0.40 -18.03
CA ARG A 103 -7.03 1.06 -19.27
C ARG A 103 -8.51 0.84 -19.61
N GLN A 104 -9.19 -0.15 -19.05
CA GLN A 104 -10.64 -0.28 -19.18
C GLN A 104 -11.36 0.90 -18.52
N TYR A 105 -10.79 1.46 -17.45
CA TYR A 105 -11.36 2.62 -16.73
C TYR A 105 -10.72 3.93 -17.16
N VAL A 106 -9.42 3.93 -17.43
CA VAL A 106 -8.64 5.12 -17.81
C VAL A 106 -7.79 4.79 -19.04
N PRO A 107 -8.33 4.91 -20.27
CA PRO A 107 -7.65 4.48 -21.50
C PRO A 107 -6.28 5.11 -21.73
N LEU A 108 -6.07 6.35 -21.27
CA LEU A 108 -4.81 7.08 -21.40
C LEU A 108 -4.01 7.14 -20.10
N LEU A 109 -4.20 6.16 -19.21
CA LEU A 109 -3.46 6.12 -17.94
C LEU A 109 -1.94 6.05 -18.19
N ILE A 110 -1.23 7.00 -17.62
CA ILE A 110 0.23 7.03 -17.60
C ILE A 110 0.69 6.66 -16.19
N TRP A 111 1.40 5.55 -16.08
CA TRP A 111 2.01 5.13 -14.82
C TRP A 111 3.25 5.97 -14.52
N LYS A 112 3.23 6.69 -13.40
CA LYS A 112 4.35 7.49 -12.93
C LYS A 112 4.90 6.91 -11.63
N LEU A 113 6.23 6.85 -11.52
CA LEU A 113 6.95 6.44 -10.31
C LEU A 113 7.17 7.57 -9.30
N THR A 114 6.92 8.80 -9.73
CA THR A 114 7.18 10.01 -8.95
C THR A 114 5.87 10.69 -8.59
N GLY A 115 5.89 11.47 -7.49
CA GLY A 115 4.75 12.26 -7.06
C GLY A 115 3.86 11.59 -6.01
N PHE A 116 4.19 10.38 -5.54
CA PHE A 116 3.51 9.73 -4.42
C PHE A 116 4.46 8.96 -3.51
N ASP A 117 4.02 8.80 -2.27
CA ASP A 117 4.64 7.96 -1.26
C ASP A 117 3.74 6.77 -0.94
N THR A 118 4.35 5.65 -0.62
CA THR A 118 3.67 4.52 0.02
C THR A 118 3.52 4.83 1.50
N LYS A 119 2.30 4.85 2.02
CA LYS A 119 2.04 4.93 3.46
C LYS A 119 1.62 3.58 3.98
N ILE A 120 2.37 3.06 4.97
CA ILE A 120 2.12 1.76 5.58
C ILE A 120 1.73 1.97 7.04
N ASN A 121 0.59 1.39 7.43
CA ASN A 121 0.11 1.39 8.80
C ASN A 121 0.09 -0.04 9.31
N VAL A 122 0.65 -0.24 10.51
CA VAL A 122 0.66 -1.53 11.20
C VAL A 122 0.03 -1.37 12.58
N ILE A 123 -0.85 -2.28 12.91
CA ILE A 123 -1.51 -2.36 14.22
C ILE A 123 -1.14 -3.70 14.85
N PHE A 124 -0.70 -3.64 16.11
CA PHE A 124 -0.32 -4.77 16.93
C PHE A 124 -1.31 -4.92 18.09
N LEU A 125 -1.98 -6.06 18.15
CA LEU A 125 -2.94 -6.36 19.21
C LEU A 125 -2.43 -7.53 20.03
N ASP A 126 -2.44 -7.39 21.35
CA ASP A 126 -2.14 -8.49 22.24
C ASP A 126 -3.23 -9.56 22.11
N ILE A 127 -2.80 -10.80 21.98
CA ILE A 127 -3.66 -11.99 22.00
C ILE A 127 -3.10 -12.99 23.04
N PRO A 128 -3.87 -13.98 23.48
CA PRO A 128 -3.36 -14.98 24.40
C PRO A 128 -2.07 -15.64 23.88
N ASN A 129 -0.98 -15.49 24.64
CA ASN A 129 0.36 -16.00 24.35
C ASN A 129 1.04 -15.45 23.10
N GLY A 130 0.65 -14.24 22.63
CA GLY A 130 1.28 -13.68 21.44
C GLY A 130 0.72 -12.35 20.97
N VAL A 131 0.85 -12.11 19.68
CA VAL A 131 0.43 -10.87 19.03
C VAL A 131 -0.28 -11.13 17.70
N GLN A 132 -1.35 -10.39 17.44
CA GLN A 132 -1.94 -10.27 16.12
C GLN A 132 -1.42 -8.98 15.47
N ILE A 133 -0.97 -9.07 14.25
CA ILE A 133 -0.41 -7.95 13.49
C ILE A 133 -1.29 -7.73 12.26
N SER A 134 -1.75 -6.49 12.07
CA SER A 134 -2.54 -6.07 10.91
C SER A 134 -1.78 -5.00 10.13
N LEU A 135 -1.46 -5.28 8.87
CA LEU A 135 -0.69 -4.42 7.98
C LEU A 135 -1.57 -3.93 6.83
N ARG A 136 -1.55 -2.61 6.57
CA ARG A 136 -2.26 -1.97 5.46
C ARG A 136 -1.35 -0.94 4.79
N ALA A 137 -1.47 -0.82 3.48
CA ALA A 137 -0.74 0.17 2.71
C ALA A 137 -1.68 1.01 1.84
N LYS A 138 -1.37 2.29 1.70
CA LYS A 138 -2.07 3.24 0.81
C LYS A 138 -1.07 4.12 0.08
N LEU A 139 -1.49 4.66 -1.05
CA LEU A 139 -0.77 5.74 -1.72
C LEU A 139 -1.06 7.07 -1.03
N ASN A 140 -0.03 7.88 -0.90
CA ASN A 140 -0.12 9.25 -0.39
C ASN A 140 0.56 10.19 -1.38
N TYR A 141 -0.21 11.07 -2.02
CA TYR A 141 0.34 12.03 -2.95
C TYR A 141 1.18 13.07 -2.22
N ARG A 142 2.39 13.32 -2.71
CA ARG A 142 3.18 14.47 -2.28
C ARG A 142 2.51 15.72 -2.82
N GLY A 143 2.14 16.66 -1.95
CA GLY A 143 1.39 17.87 -2.26
C GLY A 143 1.82 18.61 -3.54
N ASN A 144 1.01 19.51 -4.07
CA ASN A 144 1.21 20.33 -5.26
C ASN A 144 1.53 19.60 -6.58
N THR A 145 1.21 18.31 -6.70
CA THR A 145 1.24 17.71 -8.02
C THR A 145 0.01 18.22 -8.80
N THR A 146 0.28 18.87 -9.91
CA THR A 146 -0.73 19.23 -10.91
C THR A 146 -1.37 18.00 -11.58
N ASP A 147 -1.01 16.81 -11.14
CA ASP A 147 -1.59 15.56 -11.59
C ASP A 147 -2.94 15.36 -10.93
N PHE A 148 -4.00 15.64 -11.65
CA PHE A 148 -5.41 15.58 -11.28
C PHE A 148 -5.94 14.17 -10.95
N ILE A 149 -5.10 13.23 -10.53
CA ILE A 149 -5.52 11.85 -10.35
C ILE A 149 -5.60 11.52 -8.86
N PRO A 150 -6.80 11.56 -8.25
CA PRO A 150 -6.97 11.21 -6.84
C PRO A 150 -7.02 9.67 -6.67
N ILE A 151 -5.98 8.97 -7.09
CA ILE A 151 -5.83 7.54 -6.80
C ILE A 151 -5.12 7.44 -5.45
N SER A 152 -5.82 6.92 -4.45
CA SER A 152 -5.29 6.70 -3.09
C SER A 152 -5.02 5.23 -2.79
N ASN A 153 -5.40 4.35 -3.69
CA ASN A 153 -5.23 2.92 -3.56
C ASN A 153 -4.14 2.40 -4.50
N PHE A 154 -3.35 1.46 -4.02
CA PHE A 154 -2.38 0.76 -4.86
C PHE A 154 -3.08 -0.09 -5.92
N PRO A 155 -2.44 -0.30 -7.09
CA PRO A 155 -2.73 -1.47 -7.88
C PRO A 155 -2.64 -2.72 -6.99
N PRO A 156 -3.65 -3.61 -6.96
CA PRO A 156 -3.67 -4.75 -6.03
C PRO A 156 -2.44 -5.63 -6.09
N LYS A 157 -1.85 -5.76 -7.27
CA LYS A 157 -0.60 -6.51 -7.44
C LYS A 157 0.59 -5.85 -6.75
N ALA A 158 0.68 -4.51 -6.78
CA ALA A 158 1.71 -3.77 -6.04
C ALA A 158 1.53 -3.92 -4.52
N ALA A 159 0.30 -3.80 -4.03
CA ALA A 159 -0.02 -4.00 -2.63
C ALA A 159 0.35 -5.42 -2.16
N GLU A 160 0.05 -6.44 -2.97
CA GLU A 160 0.41 -7.83 -2.69
C GLU A 160 1.93 -8.00 -2.52
N ILE A 161 2.72 -7.46 -3.45
CA ILE A 161 4.18 -7.55 -3.39
C ILE A 161 4.71 -6.82 -2.15
N ALA A 162 4.24 -5.59 -1.90
CA ALA A 162 4.67 -4.80 -0.74
C ALA A 162 4.41 -5.51 0.58
N ILE A 163 3.20 -6.08 0.76
CA ILE A 163 2.83 -6.84 1.96
C ILE A 163 3.71 -8.07 2.12
N LYS A 164 3.89 -8.85 1.06
CA LYS A 164 4.73 -10.07 1.11
C LYS A 164 6.18 -9.76 1.45
N LYS A 165 6.75 -8.69 0.87
CA LYS A 165 8.12 -8.25 1.20
C LYS A 165 8.22 -7.82 2.66
N THR A 166 7.24 -7.07 3.16
CA THR A 166 7.24 -6.64 4.56
C THR A 166 7.20 -7.83 5.51
N TRP A 167 6.34 -8.83 5.24
CA TRP A 167 6.31 -10.05 6.03
C TRP A 167 7.60 -10.85 5.95
N ASN A 168 8.19 -10.96 4.76
CA ASN A 168 9.45 -11.68 4.58
C ASN A 168 10.58 -11.04 5.41
N GLU A 169 10.70 -9.70 5.41
CA GLU A 169 11.73 -9.03 6.22
C GLU A 169 11.43 -9.11 7.72
N PHE A 170 10.17 -9.02 8.12
CA PHE A 170 9.75 -9.22 9.51
C PHE A 170 10.12 -10.62 10.01
N GLU A 171 9.84 -11.67 9.24
CA GLU A 171 10.09 -13.06 9.62
C GLU A 171 11.57 -13.45 9.60
N LYS A 172 12.45 -12.65 8.98
CA LYS A 172 13.92 -12.83 9.06
C LYS A 172 14.54 -12.37 10.39
N VAL A 173 13.78 -11.68 11.25
CA VAL A 173 14.30 -11.27 12.55
C VAL A 173 14.38 -12.48 13.48
N GLU A 174 15.54 -12.71 14.10
CA GLU A 174 15.88 -13.95 14.81
C GLU A 174 14.84 -14.43 15.82
N PHE A 175 14.32 -13.52 16.65
CA PHE A 175 13.31 -13.91 17.63
C PHE A 175 11.94 -14.18 17.03
N VAL A 176 11.62 -13.62 15.85
CA VAL A 176 10.41 -13.95 15.10
C VAL A 176 10.53 -15.33 14.46
N GLN A 177 11.71 -15.70 14.00
CA GLN A 177 11.95 -17.05 13.45
C GLN A 177 11.68 -18.16 14.46
N LYS A 178 11.84 -17.87 15.75
CA LYS A 178 11.56 -18.80 16.86
C LYS A 178 10.06 -18.81 17.24
N ALA A 179 9.29 -17.86 16.78
CA ALA A 179 7.87 -17.76 17.06
C ALA A 179 7.04 -18.71 16.17
N THR A 180 5.89 -19.12 16.65
CA THR A 180 4.98 -19.95 15.87
C THR A 180 3.98 -19.07 15.12
N LEU A 181 3.99 -19.12 13.80
CA LEU A 181 2.99 -18.50 12.94
C LEU A 181 1.71 -19.33 12.95
N LYS A 182 0.62 -18.75 13.43
CA LYS A 182 -0.70 -19.34 13.36
C LYS A 182 -1.34 -18.96 12.02
N LYS A 183 -1.50 -19.95 11.14
CA LYS A 183 -2.25 -19.76 9.89
C LYS A 183 -3.75 -19.73 10.23
N ARG A 184 -4.44 -18.69 9.77
CA ARG A 184 -5.90 -18.62 9.72
C ARG A 184 -6.45 -19.35 8.51
#